data_3723191f3d3661ffc193a6b3fb61fd3b
#
_entry.id   3723191f3d3661ffc193a6b3fb61fd3b
#
_cell.length_a   1.000
_cell.length_b   1.000
_cell.length_c   1.000
_cell.angle_alpha   90.00
_cell.angle_beta   90.00
_cell.angle_gamma   90.00
#
_symmetry.space_group_name_H-M   'P 1'
#
loop_
_entity.id
_entity.type
_entity.pdbx_description
1 polymer ?
#
loop_
_entity_poly.entity_id
_entity_poly.type
_entity_poly.pdbx_seq_one_letter_code
_entity_poly.pdbx_strand_id
1 'polypeptide(L)'
;MPLTVLLPKNAYSSTLEEMLTPLLPLGSVFADPERDLEGLQGRRLLFAVALDEGGCNEAYYHMLSRLRRDVSLLTGCVAGVIVTGVGEFYTKDVARDMVFAANQAGCAFLGRPLVEATGSLRNFRVQAQIGGVNEETAFRASISELIERLAAW
;
A
#
# COMPACT_ATOMS: atom_id res chain seq x y z
N MET A 1 17.43 -1.25 -2.98
CA MET A 1 17.14 -2.26 -1.94
C MET A 1 15.78 -2.89 -2.20
N PRO A 2 15.68 -4.21 -2.13
CA PRO A 2 14.41 -4.89 -2.36
C PRO A 2 13.34 -4.55 -1.31
N LEU A 3 12.09 -4.64 -1.72
CA LEU A 3 10.94 -4.43 -0.86
C LEU A 3 10.19 -5.74 -0.63
N THR A 4 9.54 -5.86 0.50
CA THR A 4 8.51 -6.87 0.73
C THR A 4 7.14 -6.21 0.59
N VAL A 5 6.38 -6.63 -0.40
CA VAL A 5 5.05 -6.11 -0.67
C VAL A 5 4.02 -6.99 0.01
N LEU A 6 3.30 -6.43 0.97
CA LEU A 6 2.18 -7.10 1.63
C LEU A 6 0.89 -6.78 0.89
N LEU A 7 0.37 -7.77 0.21
CA LEU A 7 -0.79 -7.65 -0.69
C LEU A 7 -1.91 -8.59 -0.23
N PRO A 8 -2.87 -8.08 0.57
CA PRO A 8 -4.06 -8.85 0.92
C PRO A 8 -4.85 -9.23 -0.32
N LYS A 9 -5.06 -10.53 -0.53
CA LYS A 9 -5.65 -11.05 -1.77
C LYS A 9 -7.16 -10.94 -1.78
N ASN A 10 -7.69 -10.44 -2.89
CA ASN A 10 -9.11 -10.45 -3.26
C ASN A 10 -9.25 -10.49 -4.78
N ALA A 11 -10.47 -10.28 -5.31
CA ALA A 11 -10.71 -10.30 -6.75
C ALA A 11 -9.98 -9.19 -7.53
N TYR A 12 -9.56 -8.10 -6.88
CA TYR A 12 -8.93 -6.94 -7.50
C TYR A 12 -7.41 -6.85 -7.24
N SER A 13 -6.87 -7.69 -6.37
CA SER A 13 -5.44 -7.62 -5.99
C SER A 13 -4.49 -7.99 -7.13
N SER A 14 -4.89 -8.86 -8.05
CA SER A 14 -4.08 -9.24 -9.22
C SER A 14 -3.78 -8.05 -10.13
N THR A 15 -4.73 -7.16 -10.34
CA THR A 15 -4.54 -5.93 -11.13
C THR A 15 -3.51 -5.00 -10.47
N LEU A 16 -3.58 -4.85 -9.16
CA LEU A 16 -2.60 -4.07 -8.40
C LEU A 16 -1.22 -4.71 -8.44
N GLU A 17 -1.13 -6.03 -8.30
CA GLU A 17 0.13 -6.77 -8.41
C GLU A 17 0.78 -6.58 -9.78
N GLU A 18 0.02 -6.72 -10.86
CA GLU A 18 0.50 -6.49 -12.23
C GLU A 18 1.01 -5.07 -12.45
N MET A 19 0.34 -4.08 -11.87
CA MET A 19 0.76 -2.68 -11.96
C MET A 19 2.07 -2.42 -11.18
N LEU A 20 2.24 -3.04 -10.03
CA LEU A 20 3.40 -2.84 -9.16
C LEU A 20 4.64 -3.57 -9.67
N THR A 21 4.49 -4.76 -10.22
CA THR A 21 5.61 -5.63 -10.60
C THR A 21 6.71 -4.91 -11.39
N PRO A 22 6.41 -4.14 -12.46
CA PRO A 22 7.45 -3.47 -13.24
C PRO A 22 8.10 -2.28 -12.52
N LEU A 23 7.52 -1.80 -11.41
CA LEU A 23 8.01 -0.65 -10.67
C LEU A 23 8.90 -1.04 -9.48
N LEU A 24 8.86 -2.30 -9.08
CA LEU A 24 9.57 -2.78 -7.90
C LEU A 24 11.06 -2.98 -8.19
N PRO A 25 11.95 -2.68 -7.21
CA PRO A 25 13.36 -3.01 -7.30
C PRO A 25 13.59 -4.52 -7.47
N LEU A 26 14.69 -4.87 -8.13
CA LEU A 26 15.08 -6.26 -8.31
C LEU A 26 15.23 -6.97 -6.94
N GLY A 27 14.70 -8.17 -6.86
CA GLY A 27 14.71 -8.97 -5.62
C GLY A 27 13.55 -8.68 -4.67
N SER A 28 12.65 -7.75 -5.03
CA SER A 28 11.43 -7.54 -4.26
C SER A 28 10.50 -8.75 -4.35
N VAL A 29 9.75 -8.99 -3.29
CA VAL A 29 8.85 -10.14 -3.19
C VAL A 29 7.44 -9.71 -2.76
N PHE A 30 6.43 -10.39 -3.28
CA PHE A 30 5.07 -10.30 -2.76
C PHE A 30 4.89 -11.33 -1.66
N ALA A 31 4.36 -10.90 -0.54
CA ALA A 31 4.09 -11.73 0.63
C ALA A 31 2.58 -11.76 0.91
N ASP A 32 2.10 -12.94 1.29
CA ASP A 32 0.72 -13.12 1.71
C ASP A 32 0.60 -12.75 3.20
N PRO A 33 -0.10 -11.66 3.55
CA PRO A 33 -0.20 -11.24 4.95
C PRO A 33 -0.94 -12.22 5.86
N GLU A 34 -1.64 -13.21 5.32
CA GLU A 34 -2.24 -14.26 6.14
C GLU A 34 -1.20 -15.29 6.63
N ARG A 35 -0.08 -15.44 5.91
CA ARG A 35 0.96 -16.43 6.21
C ARG A 35 2.32 -15.85 6.54
N ASP A 36 2.67 -14.71 5.95
CA ASP A 36 4.05 -14.23 5.86
C ASP A 36 4.32 -12.98 6.70
N LEU A 37 3.51 -12.68 7.73
CA LEU A 37 3.74 -11.53 8.60
C LEU A 37 4.90 -11.75 9.60
N GLU A 38 5.25 -12.96 9.89
CA GLU A 38 6.34 -13.27 10.80
C GLU A 38 7.71 -13.14 10.09
N GLY A 39 8.73 -12.76 10.85
CA GLY A 39 10.09 -12.65 10.31
C GLY A 39 10.35 -11.44 9.41
N LEU A 40 9.50 -10.42 9.48
CA LEU A 40 9.63 -9.20 8.68
C LEU A 40 10.42 -8.08 9.36
N GLN A 41 10.85 -8.27 10.60
CA GLN A 41 11.54 -7.25 11.37
C GLN A 41 12.71 -6.63 10.59
N GLY A 42 12.82 -5.32 10.65
CA GLY A 42 13.88 -4.56 10.00
C GLY A 42 13.76 -4.46 8.48
N ARG A 43 12.72 -4.99 7.86
CA ARG A 43 12.52 -4.93 6.41
C ARG A 43 11.86 -3.63 5.95
N ARG A 44 12.01 -3.36 4.67
CA ARG A 44 11.27 -2.30 3.96
C ARG A 44 9.99 -2.92 3.41
N LEU A 45 8.86 -2.37 3.84
CA LEU A 45 7.54 -2.90 3.53
C LEU A 45 6.76 -1.95 2.62
N LEU A 46 6.02 -2.51 1.69
CA LEU A 46 5.00 -1.79 0.94
C LEU A 46 3.67 -2.49 1.18
N PHE A 47 2.78 -1.82 1.89
CA PHE A 47 1.40 -2.30 2.04
C PHE A 47 0.62 -1.89 0.79
N ALA A 48 0.13 -2.85 0.04
CA ALA A 48 -0.63 -2.64 -1.17
C ALA A 48 -2.02 -3.25 -0.99
N VAL A 49 -3.05 -2.42 -0.92
CA VAL A 49 -4.42 -2.85 -0.63
C VAL A 49 -5.34 -2.48 -1.78
N ALA A 50 -5.97 -3.49 -2.38
CA ALA A 50 -7.03 -3.30 -3.36
C ALA A 50 -8.39 -3.53 -2.69
N LEU A 51 -9.28 -2.54 -2.81
CA LEU A 51 -10.64 -2.63 -2.28
C LEU A 51 -11.60 -3.07 -3.37
N ASP A 52 -12.64 -3.82 -2.99
CA ASP A 52 -13.74 -4.19 -3.86
C ASP A 52 -14.73 -3.02 -4.08
N GLU A 53 -15.80 -3.27 -4.81
CA GLU A 53 -16.84 -2.27 -5.10
C GLU A 53 -17.53 -1.73 -3.85
N GLY A 54 -17.59 -2.53 -2.79
CA GLY A 54 -18.13 -2.13 -1.48
C GLY A 54 -17.12 -1.39 -0.58
N GLY A 55 -15.90 -1.17 -1.07
CA GLY A 55 -14.82 -0.57 -0.29
C GLY A 55 -14.19 -1.52 0.73
N CYS A 56 -14.29 -2.82 0.51
CA CYS A 56 -13.83 -3.87 1.43
C CYS A 56 -12.68 -4.70 0.88
N ASN A 57 -11.95 -5.33 1.79
CA ASN A 57 -11.01 -6.40 1.54
C ASN A 57 -10.90 -7.23 2.82
N GLU A 58 -11.44 -8.44 2.84
CA GLU A 58 -11.49 -9.28 4.03
C GLU A 58 -10.08 -9.66 4.54
N ALA A 59 -9.19 -10.04 3.63
CA ALA A 59 -7.81 -10.40 3.97
C ALA A 59 -7.06 -9.21 4.60
N TYR A 60 -7.37 -7.98 4.18
CA TYR A 60 -6.84 -6.77 4.80
C TYR A 60 -7.28 -6.63 6.26
N TYR A 61 -8.54 -6.88 6.57
CA TYR A 61 -9.03 -6.82 7.96
C TYR A 61 -8.43 -7.89 8.84
N HIS A 62 -8.18 -9.08 8.31
CA HIS A 62 -7.44 -10.13 9.01
C HIS A 62 -6.01 -9.69 9.33
N MET A 63 -5.32 -9.07 8.37
CA MET A 63 -3.99 -8.50 8.58
C MET A 63 -4.01 -7.42 9.67
N LEU A 64 -4.95 -6.49 9.63
CA LEU A 64 -5.09 -5.46 10.68
C LEU A 64 -5.26 -6.07 12.06
N SER A 65 -6.09 -7.09 12.18
CA SER A 65 -6.32 -7.79 13.46
C SER A 65 -5.02 -8.38 14.02
N ARG A 66 -4.19 -8.98 13.17
CA ARG A 66 -2.90 -9.51 13.58
C ARG A 66 -1.93 -8.42 14.01
N LEU A 67 -1.83 -7.34 13.26
CA LEU A 67 -0.96 -6.20 13.59
C LEU A 67 -1.34 -5.57 14.94
N ARG A 68 -2.62 -5.50 15.26
CA ARG A 68 -3.11 -4.95 16.52
C ARG A 68 -2.87 -5.84 17.73
N ARG A 69 -2.70 -7.15 17.53
CA ARG A 69 -2.45 -8.09 18.62
C ARG A 69 -0.99 -8.22 19.00
N ASP A 70 -0.08 -8.01 18.07
CA ASP A 70 1.35 -8.19 18.28
C ASP A 70 2.09 -6.86 18.05
N VAL A 71 2.44 -6.20 19.14
CA VAL A 71 3.09 -4.88 19.16
C VAL A 71 4.55 -4.90 18.70
N SER A 72 5.13 -6.08 18.50
CA SER A 72 6.53 -6.25 18.07
C SER A 72 6.67 -6.85 16.67
N LEU A 73 5.59 -7.21 16.02
CA LEU A 73 5.57 -7.98 14.77
C LEU A 73 6.37 -7.33 13.65
N LEU A 74 6.34 -5.99 13.55
CA LEU A 74 7.01 -5.20 12.51
C LEU A 74 8.10 -4.28 13.09
N THR A 75 8.72 -4.66 14.18
CA THR A 75 9.77 -3.87 14.83
C THR A 75 10.90 -3.54 13.85
N GLY A 76 11.24 -2.26 13.75
CA GLY A 76 12.33 -1.79 12.89
C GLY A 76 12.01 -1.75 11.41
N CYS A 77 10.79 -2.09 11.00
CA CYS A 77 10.34 -1.93 9.62
C CYS A 77 10.11 -0.46 9.28
N VAL A 78 10.30 -0.14 8.00
CA VAL A 78 9.92 1.14 7.40
C VAL A 78 8.97 0.85 6.23
N ALA A 79 7.88 1.60 6.13
CA ALA A 79 6.85 1.28 5.15
C ALA A 79 6.29 2.49 4.39
N GLY A 80 5.65 2.17 3.27
CA GLY A 80 4.70 2.99 2.55
C GLY A 80 3.39 2.23 2.33
N VAL A 81 2.36 2.93 1.90
CA VAL A 81 1.01 2.39 1.68
C VAL A 81 0.47 2.81 0.33
N ILE A 82 -0.05 1.84 -0.41
CA ILE A 82 -0.82 2.06 -1.64
C ILE A 82 -2.21 1.48 -1.44
N VAL A 83 -3.23 2.28 -1.70
CA VAL A 83 -4.63 1.83 -1.64
C VAL A 83 -5.30 2.14 -2.97
N THR A 84 -5.90 1.11 -3.58
CA THR A 84 -6.72 1.25 -4.77
C THR A 84 -8.17 0.88 -4.45
N GLY A 85 -9.12 1.55 -5.10
CA GLY A 85 -10.55 1.25 -4.94
C GLY A 85 -11.29 1.35 -6.25
N VAL A 86 -12.41 0.66 -6.34
CA VAL A 86 -13.29 0.68 -7.51
C VAL A 86 -14.29 1.84 -7.43
N GLY A 87 -14.55 2.35 -6.23
CA GLY A 87 -15.42 3.48 -5.93
C GLY A 87 -14.70 4.58 -5.15
N GLU A 88 -15.37 5.71 -4.92
CA GLU A 88 -14.80 6.89 -4.25
C GLU A 88 -14.73 6.76 -2.71
N PHE A 89 -15.04 5.60 -2.16
CA PHE A 89 -15.25 5.44 -0.73
C PHE A 89 -14.10 4.71 -0.04
N TYR A 90 -13.78 5.14 1.18
CA TYR A 90 -12.98 4.44 2.19
C TYR A 90 -11.49 4.30 1.95
N THR A 91 -10.92 4.73 0.81
CA THR A 91 -9.47 4.60 0.59
C THR A 91 -8.65 5.33 1.66
N LYS A 92 -9.08 6.51 2.09
CA LYS A 92 -8.42 7.27 3.15
C LYS A 92 -8.54 6.62 4.52
N ASP A 93 -9.71 6.09 4.84
CA ASP A 93 -9.95 5.40 6.11
C ASP A 93 -9.15 4.11 6.19
N VAL A 94 -9.11 3.34 5.11
CA VAL A 94 -8.30 2.13 4.99
C VAL A 94 -6.82 2.45 5.17
N ALA A 95 -6.33 3.48 4.49
CA ALA A 95 -4.93 3.90 4.60
C ALA A 95 -4.57 4.37 6.02
N ARG A 96 -5.43 5.16 6.65
CA ARG A 96 -5.25 5.62 8.03
C ARG A 96 -5.20 4.44 9.00
N ASP A 97 -6.14 3.52 8.90
CA ASP A 97 -6.19 2.34 9.78
C ASP A 97 -4.95 1.45 9.58
N MET A 98 -4.47 1.34 8.34
CA MET A 98 -3.25 0.62 8.03
C MET A 98 -2.03 1.24 8.71
N VAL A 99 -1.87 2.55 8.57
CA VAL A 99 -0.75 3.28 9.19
C VAL A 99 -0.78 3.11 10.71
N PHE A 100 -1.94 3.27 11.34
CA PHE A 100 -2.05 3.12 12.80
C PHE A 100 -1.76 1.69 13.26
N ALA A 101 -2.32 0.69 12.60
CA ALA A 101 -2.11 -0.71 12.97
C ALA A 101 -0.64 -1.14 12.81
N ALA A 102 -0.01 -0.78 11.69
CA ALA A 102 1.39 -1.09 11.45
C ALA A 102 2.33 -0.32 12.40
N ASN A 103 2.02 0.93 12.72
CA ASN A 103 2.78 1.71 13.69
C ASN A 103 2.70 1.10 15.09
N GLN A 104 1.52 0.64 15.51
CA GLN A 104 1.37 -0.11 16.77
C GLN A 104 2.21 -1.40 16.80
N ALA A 105 2.40 -2.04 15.64
CA ALA A 105 3.24 -3.24 15.51
C ALA A 105 4.75 -2.93 15.41
N GLY A 106 5.14 -1.66 15.52
CA GLY A 106 6.55 -1.24 15.52
C GLY A 106 7.09 -0.75 14.18
N CYS A 107 6.23 -0.54 13.18
CA CYS A 107 6.62 -0.04 11.87
C CYS A 107 6.64 1.48 11.83
N ALA A 108 7.69 2.08 11.27
CA ALA A 108 7.75 3.50 10.96
C ALA A 108 7.31 3.76 9.51
N PHE A 109 6.81 4.96 9.24
CA PHE A 109 6.41 5.39 7.90
C PHE A 109 7.26 6.56 7.43
N LEU A 110 7.60 6.57 6.14
CA LEU A 110 8.27 7.69 5.50
C LEU A 110 7.35 8.92 5.42
N GLY A 111 7.94 10.09 5.27
CA GLY A 111 7.16 11.29 4.93
C GLY A 111 6.41 11.09 3.61
N ARG A 112 5.13 11.47 3.56
CA ARG A 112 4.20 11.17 2.46
C ARG A 112 4.12 9.68 2.14
N PRO A 113 3.73 8.84 3.10
CA PRO A 113 3.79 7.39 2.94
C PRO A 113 2.67 6.81 2.09
N LEU A 114 1.68 7.61 1.71
CA LEU A 114 0.41 7.14 1.14
C LEU A 114 0.27 7.55 -0.32
N VAL A 115 -0.09 6.58 -1.16
CA VAL A 115 -0.62 6.80 -2.50
C VAL A 115 -2.02 6.19 -2.60
N GLU A 116 -2.99 6.98 -3.01
CA GLU A 116 -4.38 6.57 -3.18
C GLU A 116 -4.82 6.69 -4.64
N ALA A 117 -5.56 5.71 -5.13
CA ALA A 117 -6.07 5.73 -6.50
C ALA A 117 -7.50 6.26 -6.62
N THR A 118 -8.32 6.12 -5.59
CA THR A 118 -9.73 6.55 -5.61
C THR A 118 -10.04 7.39 -4.39
N GLY A 119 -11.11 8.13 -4.39
CA GLY A 119 -11.43 9.09 -3.31
C GLY A 119 -10.67 10.40 -3.42
N SER A 120 -9.36 10.37 -3.59
CA SER A 120 -8.54 11.55 -3.89
C SER A 120 -8.54 11.92 -5.38
N LEU A 121 -8.96 11.00 -6.26
CA LEU A 121 -8.88 11.17 -7.71
C LEU A 121 -9.79 12.25 -8.28
N ARG A 122 -10.83 12.68 -7.57
CA ARG A 122 -11.63 13.81 -8.02
C ARG A 122 -10.78 15.05 -8.25
N ASN A 123 -9.97 15.39 -7.29
CA ASN A 123 -9.04 16.53 -7.41
C ASN A 123 -7.93 16.23 -8.43
N PHE A 124 -7.47 14.99 -8.48
CA PHE A 124 -6.51 14.54 -9.47
C PHE A 124 -7.05 14.62 -10.91
N ARG A 125 -8.31 14.25 -11.14
CA ARG A 125 -8.96 14.37 -12.46
C ARG A 125 -8.95 15.80 -12.96
N VAL A 126 -9.31 16.74 -12.13
CA VAL A 126 -9.32 18.14 -12.50
C VAL A 126 -7.91 18.64 -12.81
N GLN A 127 -6.95 18.32 -11.97
CA GLN A 127 -5.55 18.70 -12.18
C GLN A 127 -4.94 18.02 -13.41
N ALA A 128 -5.21 16.74 -13.61
CA ALA A 128 -4.73 15.98 -14.77
C ALA A 128 -5.31 16.51 -16.09
N GLN A 129 -6.58 16.87 -16.11
CA GLN A 129 -7.22 17.49 -17.28
C GLN A 129 -6.61 18.85 -17.62
N ILE A 130 -6.33 19.66 -16.62
CA ILE A 130 -5.68 20.97 -16.80
C ILE A 130 -4.23 20.81 -17.23
N GLY A 131 -3.50 19.84 -16.66
CA GLY A 131 -2.09 19.59 -16.94
C GLY A 131 -1.82 18.71 -18.16
N GLY A 132 -2.85 18.15 -18.80
CA GLY A 132 -2.66 17.20 -19.91
C GLY A 132 -2.16 15.83 -19.52
N VAL A 133 -2.14 15.49 -18.22
CA VAL A 133 -1.71 14.20 -17.66
C VAL A 133 -2.94 13.36 -17.36
N ASN A 134 -2.97 12.07 -17.79
CA ASN A 134 -4.08 11.18 -17.42
C ASN A 134 -3.90 10.61 -16.00
N GLU A 135 -5.00 10.14 -15.41
CA GLU A 135 -5.05 9.64 -14.04
C GLU A 135 -4.12 8.45 -13.79
N GLU A 136 -4.07 7.52 -14.73
CA GLU A 136 -3.22 6.34 -14.63
C GLU A 136 -1.74 6.72 -14.61
N THR A 137 -1.31 7.62 -15.48
CA THR A 137 0.06 8.12 -15.54
C THR A 137 0.43 8.84 -14.25
N ALA A 138 -0.43 9.71 -13.73
CA ALA A 138 -0.21 10.42 -12.47
C ALA A 138 -0.11 9.46 -11.28
N PHE A 139 -0.95 8.44 -11.24
CA PHE A 139 -0.95 7.43 -10.19
C PHE A 139 0.33 6.58 -10.23
N ARG A 140 0.73 6.11 -11.40
CA ARG A 140 1.99 5.37 -11.58
C ARG A 140 3.22 6.18 -11.20
N ALA A 141 3.27 7.46 -11.53
CA ALA A 141 4.35 8.35 -11.14
C ALA A 141 4.43 8.50 -9.62
N SER A 142 3.30 8.64 -8.93
CA SER A 142 3.23 8.73 -7.48
C SER A 142 3.67 7.43 -6.79
N ILE A 143 3.30 6.28 -7.34
CA ILE A 143 3.76 4.97 -6.85
C ILE A 143 5.26 4.83 -7.04
N SER A 144 5.78 5.17 -8.21
CA SER A 144 7.21 5.10 -8.52
C SER A 144 8.02 5.94 -7.54
N GLU A 145 7.60 7.18 -7.29
CA GLU A 145 8.24 8.07 -6.31
C GLU A 145 8.25 7.48 -4.90
N LEU A 146 7.14 6.90 -4.45
CA LEU A 146 7.06 6.25 -3.15
C LEU A 146 8.01 5.06 -3.06
N ILE A 147 8.03 4.20 -4.09
CA ILE A 147 8.89 3.02 -4.15
C ILE A 147 10.37 3.43 -4.13
N GLU A 148 10.75 4.44 -4.93
CA GLU A 148 12.13 4.96 -4.97
C GLU A 148 12.58 5.48 -3.60
N ARG A 149 11.74 6.28 -2.93
CA ARG A 149 12.03 6.78 -1.58
C ARG A 149 12.18 5.65 -0.57
N LEU A 150 11.31 4.66 -0.63
CA LEU A 150 11.33 3.51 0.28
C LEU A 150 12.54 2.61 0.04
N ALA A 151 12.91 2.40 -1.23
CA ALA A 151 14.08 1.60 -1.60
C ALA A 151 15.41 2.30 -1.23
N ALA A 152 15.44 3.63 -1.22
CA ALA A 152 16.62 4.43 -0.86
C ALA A 152 16.84 4.56 0.65
N TRP A 153 15.84 4.29 1.46
CA TRP A 153 15.93 4.35 2.93
C TRP A 153 16.88 3.29 3.48
#